data_63a032c1f2fec8e1c44ee13626b77409
#
_entry.id   63a032c1f2fec8e1c44ee13626b77409
#
_cell.length_a   1.000
_cell.length_b   1.000
_cell.length_c   1.000
_cell.angle_alpha   90.00
_cell.angle_beta   90.00
_cell.angle_gamma   90.00
#
_symmetry.space_group_name_H-M   'P 1'
#
loop_
_entity.id
_entity.type
_entity.pdbx_description
1 polymer ?
#
loop_
_entity_poly.entity_id
_entity_poly.type
_entity_poly.pdbx_seq_one_letter_code
_entity_poly.pdbx_strand_id
1 'polypeptide(L)'
;MSLYITSLNSGSNGNCYYAGNNTDAVLIDVGISCRETEKRMKKLGLDIKIVKAIFVSHEHGDHIKGVSSLANKYNIPVYITAKTALNGPRLIRHLSKTFEHKKPVAVGSLLITAFSKQHDAADPHSFIISCTGVTIGVITDI
;
A
#
# COMPACT_ATOMS: atom_id res chain seq x y z
N MET A 1 1.97 -19.29 9.09
CA MET A 1 2.14 -17.93 9.64
C MET A 1 0.81 -17.20 9.67
N SER A 2 0.58 -16.43 10.72
CA SER A 2 -0.62 -15.60 10.82
C SER A 2 -0.51 -14.37 9.93
N LEU A 3 -1.53 -14.12 9.17
CA LEU A 3 -1.70 -12.88 8.42
C LEU A 3 -2.57 -11.93 9.23
N TYR A 4 -2.15 -10.69 9.39
CA TYR A 4 -2.93 -9.68 10.12
C TYR A 4 -2.94 -8.36 9.38
N ILE A 5 -3.96 -7.56 9.65
CA ILE A 5 -4.16 -6.26 9.04
C ILE A 5 -4.45 -5.25 10.15
N THR A 6 -3.97 -4.04 9.98
CA THR A 6 -4.33 -2.93 10.84
C THR A 6 -4.42 -1.63 10.05
N SER A 7 -5.33 -0.77 10.43
CA SER A 7 -5.43 0.58 9.88
C SER A 7 -4.47 1.48 10.65
N LEU A 8 -3.51 2.08 9.97
CA LEU A 8 -2.67 3.11 10.56
C LEU A 8 -3.41 4.44 10.59
N ASN A 9 -4.28 4.67 9.62
CA ASN A 9 -5.24 5.76 9.59
C ASN A 9 -6.27 5.50 8.51
N SER A 10 -7.48 6.02 8.69
CA SER A 10 -8.54 5.96 7.69
C SER A 10 -9.37 7.24 7.69
N GLY A 11 -9.97 7.54 6.54
CA GLY A 11 -10.82 8.71 6.36
C GLY A 11 -10.16 9.82 5.55
N SER A 12 -10.80 10.99 5.50
CA SER A 12 -10.38 12.13 4.67
C SER A 12 -9.05 12.77 5.10
N ASN A 13 -8.57 12.49 6.31
CA ASN A 13 -7.29 12.97 6.80
C ASN A 13 -6.10 12.08 6.40
N GLY A 14 -6.36 11.00 5.68
CA GLY A 14 -5.37 10.11 5.15
C GLY A 14 -5.70 8.65 5.38
N ASN A 15 -5.37 7.81 4.40
CA ASN A 15 -5.62 6.37 4.43
C ASN A 15 -4.30 5.63 4.33
N CYS A 16 -4.08 4.70 5.25
CA CYS A 16 -2.88 3.88 5.25
C CYS A 16 -3.18 2.58 5.99
N TYR A 17 -3.07 1.45 5.30
CA TYR A 17 -3.35 0.13 5.86
C TYR A 17 -2.10 -0.74 5.81
N TYR A 18 -1.83 -1.41 6.91
CA TYR A 18 -0.73 -2.36 7.04
C TYR A 18 -1.29 -3.78 6.98
N ALA A 19 -0.70 -4.63 6.14
CA ALA A 19 -1.05 -6.04 6.07
C ALA A 19 0.22 -6.88 5.99
N GLY A 20 0.31 -7.93 6.80
CA GLY A 20 1.51 -8.76 6.79
C GLY A 20 1.52 -9.89 7.79
N ASN A 21 2.66 -10.56 7.82
CA ASN A 21 2.98 -11.59 8.80
C ASN A 21 4.24 -11.17 9.57
N ASN A 22 4.93 -12.12 10.21
CA ASN A 22 6.10 -11.79 11.03
C ASN A 22 7.36 -11.45 10.21
N THR A 23 7.39 -11.75 8.91
CA THR A 23 8.58 -11.55 8.07
C THR A 23 8.37 -10.57 6.93
N ASP A 24 7.14 -10.47 6.42
CA ASP A 24 6.83 -9.67 5.25
C ASP A 24 5.56 -8.87 5.48
N ALA A 25 5.58 -7.62 5.06
CA ALA A 25 4.42 -6.75 5.14
C ALA A 25 4.35 -5.84 3.92
N VAL A 26 3.15 -5.32 3.67
CA VAL A 26 2.89 -4.28 2.67
C VAL A 26 2.07 -3.17 3.30
N LEU A 27 2.20 -1.98 2.73
CA LEU A 27 1.30 -0.87 3.01
C LEU A 27 0.39 -0.67 1.81
N ILE A 28 -0.90 -0.52 2.07
CA ILE A 28 -1.87 -0.13 1.05
C ILE A 28 -2.16 1.35 1.29
N ASP A 29 -1.71 2.17 0.37
CA ASP A 29 -1.73 3.63 0.45
C ASP A 29 -0.90 4.18 1.62
N VAL A 30 -0.39 5.38 1.46
CA VAL A 30 0.27 6.14 2.53
C VAL A 30 -0.24 7.57 2.40
N GLY A 31 -1.45 7.79 2.90
CA GLY A 31 -2.13 9.09 2.84
C GLY A 31 -1.80 10.00 4.01
N ILE A 32 -0.98 9.56 4.93
CA ILE A 32 -0.43 10.36 6.04
C ILE A 32 1.07 10.60 5.79
N SER A 33 1.66 11.55 6.51
CA SER A 33 3.09 11.86 6.33
C SER A 33 3.97 10.65 6.67
N CYS A 34 5.19 10.65 6.15
CA CYS A 34 6.20 9.64 6.48
C CYS A 34 6.41 9.57 8.01
N ARG A 35 6.57 10.72 8.64
CA ARG A 35 6.76 10.82 10.09
C ARG A 35 5.58 10.23 10.87
N GLU A 36 4.36 10.54 10.45
CA GLU A 36 3.16 10.03 11.09
C GLU A 36 3.03 8.51 10.91
N THR A 37 3.37 8.01 9.72
CA THR A 37 3.40 6.57 9.44
C THR A 37 4.37 5.85 10.36
N GLU A 38 5.59 6.35 10.48
CA GLU A 38 6.62 5.80 11.38
C GLU A 38 6.15 5.78 12.83
N LYS A 39 5.57 6.88 13.29
CA LYS A 39 5.07 7.03 14.65
C LYS A 39 3.98 6.01 14.98
N ARG A 40 3.02 5.84 14.09
CA ARG A 40 1.90 4.92 14.28
C ARG A 40 2.35 3.46 14.23
N MET A 41 3.25 3.13 13.32
CA MET A 41 3.83 1.78 13.26
C MET A 41 4.58 1.45 14.54
N LYS A 42 5.43 2.35 15.01
CA LYS A 42 6.18 2.17 16.26
C LYS A 42 5.26 1.96 17.46
N LYS A 43 4.20 2.75 17.55
CA LYS A 43 3.21 2.64 18.63
C LYS A 43 2.52 1.29 18.65
N LEU A 44 2.31 0.68 17.49
CA LEU A 44 1.68 -0.63 17.33
C LEU A 44 2.68 -1.79 17.39
N GLY A 45 3.97 -1.51 17.58
CA GLY A 45 5.00 -2.54 17.60
C GLY A 45 5.32 -3.14 16.23
N LEU A 46 5.02 -2.42 15.16
CA LEU A 46 5.27 -2.87 13.79
C LEU A 46 6.64 -2.37 13.31
N ASP A 47 7.37 -3.25 12.62
CA ASP A 47 8.72 -2.96 12.14
C ASP A 47 8.68 -2.53 10.68
N ILE A 48 9.08 -1.27 10.41
CA ILE A 48 9.16 -0.75 9.05
C ILE A 48 10.13 -1.55 8.16
N LYS A 49 11.10 -2.21 8.75
CA LYS A 49 12.11 -2.98 8.00
C LYS A 49 11.53 -4.19 7.26
N ILE A 50 10.39 -4.70 7.70
CA ILE A 50 9.73 -5.82 7.02
C ILE A 50 8.70 -5.38 5.99
N VAL A 51 8.47 -4.08 5.84
CA VAL A 51 7.59 -3.54 4.79
C VAL A 51 8.33 -3.63 3.46
N LYS A 52 7.87 -4.51 2.58
CA LYS A 52 8.54 -4.85 1.33
C LYS A 52 7.97 -4.11 0.12
N ALA A 53 6.79 -3.53 0.24
CA ALA A 53 6.14 -2.82 -0.85
C ALA A 53 5.04 -1.89 -0.34
N ILE A 54 4.77 -0.85 -1.15
CA ILE A 54 3.60 0.02 -1.02
C ILE A 54 2.75 -0.18 -2.26
N PHE A 55 1.45 -0.41 -2.10
CA PHE A 55 0.50 -0.50 -3.20
C PHE A 55 -0.40 0.73 -3.15
N VAL A 56 -0.52 1.44 -4.26
CA VAL A 56 -1.33 2.66 -4.35
C VAL A 56 -2.65 2.34 -5.04
N SER A 57 -3.76 2.58 -4.34
CA SER A 57 -5.11 2.32 -4.84
C SER A 57 -5.55 3.34 -5.89
N HIS A 58 -5.27 4.61 -5.67
CA HIS A 58 -5.58 5.71 -6.59
C HIS A 58 -4.84 6.99 -6.17
N GLU A 59 -4.93 8.03 -6.99
CA GLU A 59 -4.08 9.23 -6.86
C GLU A 59 -4.59 10.32 -5.92
N HIS A 60 -5.71 10.16 -5.26
CA HIS A 60 -6.22 11.19 -4.34
C HIS A 60 -5.24 11.45 -3.19
N GLY A 61 -5.10 12.71 -2.78
CA GLY A 61 -4.09 13.14 -1.81
C GLY A 61 -4.14 12.42 -0.48
N ASP A 62 -5.34 12.08 0.00
CA ASP A 62 -5.54 11.33 1.23
C ASP A 62 -5.12 9.85 1.13
N HIS A 63 -4.60 9.42 -0.03
CA HIS A 63 -4.06 8.08 -0.26
C HIS A 63 -2.57 8.08 -0.62
N ILE A 64 -2.00 9.23 -1.04
CA ILE A 64 -0.63 9.26 -1.57
C ILE A 64 0.31 10.25 -0.87
N LYS A 65 -0.17 11.05 0.05
CA LYS A 65 0.59 12.16 0.65
C LYS A 65 1.99 11.77 1.12
N GLY A 66 2.16 10.64 1.76
CA GLY A 66 3.43 10.18 2.32
C GLY A 66 4.18 9.15 1.48
N VAL A 67 3.65 8.74 0.33
CA VAL A 67 4.22 7.64 -0.46
C VAL A 67 5.67 7.92 -0.86
N SER A 68 5.93 9.05 -1.49
CA SER A 68 7.28 9.38 -1.98
C SER A 68 8.30 9.44 -0.84
N SER A 69 7.98 10.16 0.24
CA SER A 69 8.89 10.33 1.37
C SER A 69 9.22 9.00 2.04
N LEU A 70 8.21 8.17 2.27
CA LEU A 70 8.42 6.88 2.93
C LEU A 70 9.20 5.92 2.02
N ALA A 71 8.83 5.82 0.76
CA ALA A 71 9.50 4.97 -0.21
C ALA A 71 10.98 5.36 -0.38
N ASN A 72 11.26 6.65 -0.48
CA ASN A 72 12.63 7.13 -0.66
C ASN A 72 13.47 6.91 0.60
N LYS A 73 12.92 7.14 1.78
CA LYS A 73 13.64 6.98 3.04
C LYS A 73 14.06 5.53 3.29
N TYR A 74 13.20 4.58 2.99
CA TYR A 74 13.40 3.17 3.30
C TYR A 74 13.67 2.30 2.07
N ASN A 75 13.78 2.91 0.89
CA ASN A 75 14.03 2.21 -0.37
C ASN A 75 12.97 1.13 -0.64
N ILE A 76 11.70 1.50 -0.49
CA ILE A 76 10.56 0.58 -0.64
C ILE A 76 9.96 0.71 -2.04
N PRO A 77 9.83 -0.40 -2.80
CA PRO A 77 9.15 -0.36 -4.09
C PRO A 77 7.69 0.06 -3.95
N VAL A 78 7.21 0.88 -4.88
CA VAL A 78 5.84 1.34 -4.94
C VAL A 78 5.17 0.76 -6.18
N TYR A 79 4.11 -0.01 -5.96
CA TYR A 79 3.31 -0.60 -7.03
C TYR A 79 2.15 0.34 -7.34
N ILE A 80 2.15 0.88 -8.55
CA ILE A 80 1.21 1.90 -8.99
C ILE A 80 0.97 1.73 -10.50
N THR A 81 -0.27 1.90 -10.95
CA THR A 81 -0.54 1.84 -12.40
C THR A 81 -0.08 3.13 -13.09
N ALA A 82 0.19 3.03 -14.40
CA ALA A 82 0.64 4.17 -15.19
C ALA A 82 -0.36 5.33 -15.14
N LYS A 83 -1.66 5.03 -15.20
CA LYS A 83 -2.71 6.06 -15.14
C LYS A 83 -2.74 6.78 -13.80
N THR A 84 -2.63 6.04 -12.71
CA THR A 84 -2.57 6.63 -11.37
C THR A 84 -1.30 7.47 -11.20
N ALA A 85 -0.19 7.01 -11.74
CA ALA A 85 1.11 7.70 -11.64
C ALA A 85 1.12 9.05 -12.34
N LEU A 86 0.31 9.27 -13.37
CA LEU A 86 0.25 10.54 -14.08
C LEU A 86 -0.08 11.73 -13.16
N ASN A 87 -0.95 11.52 -12.18
CA ASN A 87 -1.34 12.54 -11.19
C ASN A 87 -0.99 12.10 -9.77
N GLY A 88 -0.09 11.14 -9.66
CA GLY A 88 0.28 10.51 -8.40
C GLY A 88 1.57 11.05 -7.80
N PRO A 89 2.14 10.30 -6.85
CA PRO A 89 3.37 10.70 -6.19
C PRO A 89 4.55 10.67 -7.15
N ARG A 90 5.53 11.54 -6.90
CA ARG A 90 6.80 11.50 -7.62
C ARG A 90 7.68 10.41 -7.02
N LEU A 91 8.09 9.46 -7.84
CA LEU A 91 8.86 8.30 -7.40
C LEU A 91 10.22 8.24 -8.08
N ILE A 92 11.21 7.74 -7.36
CA ILE A 92 12.49 7.35 -7.94
C ILE A 92 12.22 6.17 -8.88
N ARG A 93 12.75 6.24 -10.10
CA ARG A 93 12.41 5.32 -11.19
C ARG A 93 12.55 3.84 -10.80
N HIS A 94 13.64 3.47 -10.11
CA HIS A 94 13.87 2.07 -9.74
C HIS A 94 12.92 1.56 -8.64
N LEU A 95 12.23 2.45 -7.93
CA LEU A 95 11.23 2.10 -6.93
C LEU A 95 9.82 1.99 -7.52
N SER A 96 9.59 2.52 -8.72
CA SER A 96 8.27 2.48 -9.35
C SER A 96 8.05 1.16 -10.06
N LYS A 97 7.04 0.41 -9.63
CA LYS A 97 6.61 -0.87 -10.20
C LYS A 97 5.16 -0.73 -10.63
N THR A 98 4.66 -1.69 -11.38
CA THR A 98 3.27 -1.70 -11.80
C THR A 98 2.58 -3.01 -11.43
N PHE A 99 1.26 -2.99 -11.47
CA PHE A 99 0.44 -4.19 -11.27
C PHE A 99 -0.70 -4.18 -12.29
N GLU A 100 -1.34 -5.32 -12.48
CA GLU A 100 -2.46 -5.47 -13.38
C GLU A 100 -3.66 -6.08 -12.64
N HIS A 101 -4.86 -5.68 -13.08
CA HIS A 101 -6.13 -6.22 -12.57
C HIS A 101 -6.12 -7.75 -12.60
N LYS A 102 -6.45 -8.37 -11.47
CA LYS A 102 -6.54 -9.83 -11.26
C LYS A 102 -5.23 -10.61 -11.41
N LYS A 103 -4.09 -9.94 -11.61
CA LYS A 103 -2.79 -10.64 -11.68
C LYS A 103 -2.07 -10.52 -10.34
N PRO A 104 -1.83 -11.64 -9.63
CA PRO A 104 -1.15 -11.59 -8.34
C PRO A 104 0.29 -11.09 -8.46
N VAL A 105 0.72 -10.32 -7.48
CA VAL A 105 2.11 -9.89 -7.30
C VAL A 105 2.64 -10.57 -6.04
N ALA A 106 3.74 -11.30 -6.17
CA ALA A 106 4.40 -11.91 -5.02
C ALA A 106 5.29 -10.90 -4.32
N VAL A 107 5.11 -10.73 -3.03
CA VAL A 107 5.94 -9.87 -2.18
C VAL A 107 6.36 -10.71 -0.97
N GLY A 108 7.57 -11.29 -1.04
CA GLY A 108 8.00 -12.28 -0.05
C GLY A 108 7.02 -13.44 0.01
N SER A 109 6.50 -13.73 1.18
CA SER A 109 5.51 -14.79 1.40
C SER A 109 4.07 -14.36 1.11
N LEU A 110 3.86 -13.11 0.70
CA LEU A 110 2.52 -12.56 0.44
C LEU A 110 2.20 -12.58 -1.06
N LEU A 111 0.92 -12.75 -1.38
CA LEU A 111 0.39 -12.52 -2.73
C LEU A 111 -0.61 -11.37 -2.65
N ILE A 112 -0.39 -10.36 -3.49
CA ILE A 112 -1.27 -9.20 -3.56
C ILE A 112 -1.95 -9.17 -4.93
N THR A 113 -3.27 -9.19 -4.94
CA THR A 113 -4.07 -9.15 -6.17
C THR A 113 -4.92 -7.88 -6.17
N ALA A 114 -4.81 -7.11 -7.25
CA ALA A 114 -5.56 -5.88 -7.44
C ALA A 114 -6.84 -6.14 -8.22
N PHE A 115 -7.90 -5.44 -7.87
CA PHE A 115 -9.18 -5.47 -8.57
C PHE A 115 -9.62 -4.05 -8.90
N SER A 116 -9.92 -3.80 -10.17
CA SER A 116 -10.47 -2.52 -10.61
C SER A 116 -11.80 -2.26 -9.90
N LYS A 117 -12.05 -1.00 -9.59
CA LYS A 117 -13.32 -0.59 -8.99
C LYS A 117 -13.80 0.71 -9.61
N GLN A 118 -15.06 1.06 -9.39
CA GLN A 118 -15.61 2.35 -9.79
C GLN A 118 -15.41 3.36 -8.67
N HIS A 119 -14.76 4.46 -9.00
CA HIS A 119 -14.50 5.55 -8.08
C HIS A 119 -14.06 6.75 -8.91
N ASP A 120 -14.19 7.97 -8.40
CA ASP A 120 -13.80 9.20 -9.06
C ASP A 120 -12.27 9.37 -9.03
N ALA A 121 -11.59 8.62 -9.88
CA ALA A 121 -10.13 8.60 -10.01
C ALA A 121 -9.75 8.03 -11.38
N ALA A 122 -8.48 8.16 -11.76
CA ALA A 122 -8.00 7.75 -13.08
C ALA A 122 -8.04 6.23 -13.30
N ASP A 123 -7.65 5.45 -12.29
CA ASP A 123 -7.55 3.99 -12.41
C ASP A 123 -7.61 3.33 -11.02
N PRO A 124 -8.75 3.44 -10.32
CA PRO A 124 -8.82 3.01 -8.92
C PRO A 124 -8.88 1.49 -8.76
N HIS A 125 -8.22 1.00 -7.71
CA HIS A 125 -8.16 -0.42 -7.38
C HIS A 125 -8.39 -0.68 -5.89
N SER A 126 -8.90 -1.86 -5.60
CA SER A 126 -8.89 -2.47 -4.26
C SER A 126 -7.95 -3.68 -4.30
N PHE A 127 -7.53 -4.15 -3.13
CA PHE A 127 -6.50 -5.19 -3.04
C PHE A 127 -6.94 -6.35 -2.16
N ILE A 128 -6.51 -7.54 -2.55
CA ILE A 128 -6.64 -8.75 -1.74
C ILE A 128 -5.23 -9.24 -1.43
N ILE A 129 -4.94 -9.45 -0.16
CA ILE A 129 -3.67 -9.97 0.33
C ILE A 129 -3.88 -11.38 0.83
N SER A 130 -3.10 -12.32 0.36
CA SER A 130 -3.18 -13.72 0.81
C SER A 130 -1.82 -14.26 1.22
N CYS A 131 -1.86 -15.19 2.18
CA CYS A 131 -0.69 -15.88 2.70
C CYS A 131 -1.14 -17.21 3.27
N THR A 132 -0.61 -18.33 2.78
CA THR A 132 -0.85 -19.70 3.29
C THR A 132 -2.32 -19.98 3.61
N GLY A 133 -3.20 -19.73 2.62
CA GLY A 133 -4.63 -20.04 2.75
C GLY A 133 -5.47 -18.98 3.49
N VAL A 134 -4.86 -17.94 4.01
CA VAL A 134 -5.56 -16.81 4.66
C VAL A 134 -5.62 -15.65 3.67
N THR A 135 -6.78 -15.02 3.57
CA THR A 135 -7.02 -13.91 2.65
C THR A 135 -7.66 -12.74 3.36
N ILE A 136 -7.14 -11.53 3.09
CA ILE A 136 -7.68 -10.27 3.60
C ILE A 136 -7.95 -9.33 2.44
N GLY A 137 -9.12 -8.69 2.44
CA GLY A 137 -9.46 -7.65 1.48
C GLY A 137 -9.25 -6.26 2.06
N VAL A 138 -8.65 -5.36 1.27
CA VAL A 138 -8.53 -3.93 1.59
C VAL A 138 -9.30 -3.18 0.52
N ILE A 139 -10.52 -2.76 0.88
CA ILE A 139 -11.46 -2.10 -0.02
C ILE A 139 -11.77 -0.72 0.55
N THR A 140 -11.36 0.31 -0.16
CA THR A 140 -11.57 1.71 0.22
C THR A 140 -12.37 2.44 -0.84
N ASP A 141 -13.10 3.47 -0.45
CA ASP A 141 -13.84 4.34 -1.38
C ASP A 141 -14.77 3.57 -2.32
N ILE A 142 -15.59 2.74 -1.73
CA ILE A 142 -16.57 1.93 -2.49
C ILE A 142 -17.69 2.83 -3.03
#